data_6109ce51259c5d396467d54bdd633885
#
_entry.id   6109ce51259c5d396467d54bdd633885
#
_cell.length_a   1.000
_cell.length_b   1.000
_cell.length_c   1.000
_cell.angle_alpha   90.00
_cell.angle_beta   90.00
_cell.angle_gamma   90.00
#
_symmetry.space_group_name_H-M   'P 1'
#
loop_
_entity.id
_entity.type
_entity.pdbx_description
1 polymer ?
#
loop_
_entity_poly.entity_id
_entity_poly.type
_entity_poly.pdbx_seq_one_letter_code
_entity_poly.pdbx_strand_id
1 'polypeptide(L)'
;MLGLGSLAKKVFGTPNDRKVKAIKPLVEKINALEPEFEALSDAGLIEKTQALKERYQSGETLDDLLPEAFANCREAAKRALGLRAFDVQLMGGIFLHQGNISEMKTGEGKTLVATFPAYLNALTGKGVHVVTVNDYLAKRDSEWMSNVFSALGMTTGVIYPQQPESEKAAAYGSDITYATNNELGFDYLRDNMKAEIGQINQKYHH
;
A
#
# COMPACT_ATOMS: atom_id res chain seq x y z
N MET A 1 3.02 42.75 16.51
CA MET A 1 4.39 42.22 16.33
C MET A 1 4.29 40.92 15.54
N LEU A 2 4.67 40.94 14.26
CA LEU A 2 4.87 39.71 13.49
C LEU A 2 6.13 39.07 14.09
N GLY A 3 5.95 38.00 14.87
CA GLY A 3 7.04 37.36 15.57
C GLY A 3 8.09 36.79 14.62
N LEU A 4 9.37 36.87 15.00
CA LEU A 4 10.51 36.27 14.28
C LEU A 4 10.20 34.84 13.76
N GLY A 5 9.37 34.07 14.49
CA GLY A 5 8.93 32.73 14.07
C GLY A 5 8.05 32.69 12.82
N SER A 6 7.26 33.75 12.53
CA SER A 6 6.43 33.80 11.30
C SER A 6 7.27 34.20 10.09
N LEU A 7 8.30 35.01 10.28
CA LEU A 7 9.26 35.38 9.23
C LEU A 7 10.15 34.18 8.86
N ALA A 8 10.64 33.43 9.86
CA ALA A 8 11.42 32.24 9.67
C ALA A 8 10.61 31.14 8.92
N LYS A 9 9.32 30.95 9.26
CA LYS A 9 8.43 30.04 8.51
C LYS A 9 8.24 30.44 7.05
N LYS A 10 8.14 31.74 6.74
CA LYS A 10 8.02 32.22 5.36
C LYS A 10 9.30 32.00 4.53
N VAL A 11 10.47 32.07 5.15
CA VAL A 11 11.77 31.93 4.45
C VAL A 11 12.22 30.46 4.38
N PHE A 12 12.06 29.70 5.45
CA PHE A 12 12.60 28.34 5.57
C PHE A 12 11.53 27.24 5.44
N GLY A 13 10.25 27.59 5.29
CA GLY A 13 9.13 26.66 5.28
C GLY A 13 8.90 25.99 6.65
N THR A 14 7.85 25.18 6.73
CA THR A 14 7.58 24.29 7.87
C THR A 14 8.42 23.00 7.77
N PRO A 15 8.56 22.22 8.85
CA PRO A 15 9.13 20.86 8.77
C PRO A 15 8.44 19.99 7.71
N ASN A 16 7.11 20.11 7.57
CA ASN A 16 6.35 19.37 6.56
C ASN A 16 6.68 19.83 5.14
N ASP A 17 6.82 21.14 4.90
CA ASP A 17 7.22 21.65 3.57
C ASP A 17 8.58 21.08 3.13
N ARG A 18 9.52 20.95 4.08
CA ARG A 18 10.83 20.35 3.83
C ARG A 18 10.73 18.85 3.50
N LYS A 19 9.89 18.10 4.23
CA LYS A 19 9.62 16.68 3.93
C LYS A 19 9.02 16.52 2.54
N VAL A 20 7.99 17.31 2.21
CA VAL A 20 7.36 17.29 0.87
C VAL A 20 8.38 17.63 -0.21
N LYS A 21 9.23 18.64 0.01
CA LYS A 21 10.28 18.99 -0.95
C LYS A 21 11.31 17.87 -1.14
N ALA A 22 11.65 17.14 -0.06
CA ALA A 22 12.64 16.07 -0.10
C ALA A 22 12.20 14.86 -0.92
N ILE A 23 10.90 14.57 -1.01
CA ILE A 23 10.39 13.43 -1.80
C ILE A 23 10.06 13.77 -3.26
N LYS A 24 10.07 15.05 -3.65
CA LYS A 24 9.80 15.44 -5.05
C LYS A 24 10.70 14.74 -6.07
N PRO A 25 12.02 14.61 -5.88
CA PRO A 25 12.87 13.89 -6.82
C PRO A 25 12.46 12.41 -6.99
N LEU A 26 11.89 11.80 -5.94
CA LEU A 26 11.38 10.43 -6.02
C LEU A 26 10.12 10.34 -6.88
N VAL A 27 9.21 11.31 -6.74
CA VAL A 27 8.03 11.42 -7.62
C VAL A 27 8.43 11.68 -9.07
N GLU A 28 9.44 12.52 -9.30
CA GLU A 28 10.01 12.77 -10.64
C GLU A 28 10.57 11.48 -11.27
N LYS A 29 11.25 10.63 -10.49
CA LYS A 29 11.70 9.30 -10.95
C LYS A 29 10.51 8.40 -11.33
N ILE A 30 9.45 8.37 -10.52
CA ILE A 30 8.24 7.60 -10.85
C ILE A 30 7.60 8.10 -12.15
N ASN A 31 7.51 9.43 -12.33
CA ASN A 31 6.98 10.03 -13.54
C ASN A 31 7.83 9.72 -14.78
N ALA A 32 9.15 9.71 -14.64
CA ALA A 32 10.06 9.39 -15.73
C ALA A 32 9.95 7.93 -16.23
N LEU A 33 9.50 7.02 -15.36
CA LEU A 33 9.27 5.61 -15.70
C LEU A 33 7.92 5.38 -16.40
N GLU A 34 6.98 6.32 -16.35
CA GLU A 34 5.62 6.14 -16.88
C GLU A 34 5.59 5.64 -18.33
N PRO A 35 6.37 6.18 -19.30
CA PRO A 35 6.34 5.69 -20.67
C PRO A 35 6.80 4.23 -20.83
N GLU A 36 7.74 3.78 -19.99
CA GLU A 36 8.18 2.37 -19.96
C GLU A 36 7.03 1.45 -19.55
N PHE A 37 6.33 1.79 -18.48
CA PHE A 37 5.23 0.97 -17.96
C PHE A 37 3.98 1.03 -18.84
N GLU A 38 3.70 2.16 -19.48
CA GLU A 38 2.63 2.27 -20.50
C GLU A 38 2.86 1.34 -21.71
N ALA A 39 4.11 1.10 -22.07
CA ALA A 39 4.46 0.21 -23.19
C ALA A 39 4.37 -1.28 -22.84
N LEU A 40 4.28 -1.66 -21.56
CA LEU A 40 4.15 -3.06 -21.14
C LEU A 40 2.76 -3.61 -21.49
N SER A 41 2.70 -4.92 -21.77
CA SER A 41 1.44 -5.66 -21.80
C SER A 41 0.89 -5.88 -20.38
N ASP A 42 -0.36 -6.32 -20.23
CA ASP A 42 -0.90 -6.69 -18.93
C ASP A 42 -0.10 -7.82 -18.28
N ALA A 43 0.34 -8.81 -19.06
CA ALA A 43 1.27 -9.82 -18.58
C ALA A 43 2.62 -9.21 -18.14
N GLY A 44 3.11 -8.20 -18.84
CA GLY A 44 4.34 -7.50 -18.51
C GLY A 44 4.30 -6.78 -17.16
N LEU A 45 3.13 -6.27 -16.71
CA LEU A 45 2.96 -5.71 -15.35
C LEU A 45 3.11 -6.79 -14.28
N ILE A 46 2.60 -8.00 -14.52
CA ILE A 46 2.73 -9.15 -13.62
C ILE A 46 4.19 -9.64 -13.59
N GLU A 47 4.83 -9.76 -14.74
CA GLU A 47 6.26 -10.13 -14.86
C GLU A 47 7.15 -9.11 -14.12
N LYS A 48 6.83 -7.81 -14.22
CA LYS A 48 7.54 -6.77 -13.48
C LYS A 48 7.38 -6.93 -11.96
N THR A 49 6.19 -7.31 -11.50
CA THR A 49 5.97 -7.63 -10.07
C THR A 49 6.84 -8.80 -9.63
N GLN A 50 6.94 -9.86 -10.44
CA GLN A 50 7.78 -11.00 -10.13
C GLN A 50 9.27 -10.62 -10.08
N ALA A 51 9.74 -9.84 -11.04
CA ALA A 51 11.10 -9.34 -11.06
C ALA A 51 11.43 -8.48 -9.83
N LEU A 52 10.49 -7.63 -9.37
CA LEU A 52 10.65 -6.84 -8.15
C LEU A 52 10.72 -7.72 -6.89
N LYS A 53 9.90 -8.78 -6.80
CA LYS A 53 9.98 -9.78 -5.72
C LYS A 53 11.34 -10.47 -5.68
N GLU A 54 11.87 -10.88 -6.82
CA GLU A 54 13.19 -11.53 -6.94
C GLU A 54 14.33 -10.61 -6.52
N ARG A 55 14.29 -9.34 -6.93
CA ARG A 55 15.27 -8.31 -6.54
C ARG A 55 15.23 -8.07 -5.02
N TYR A 56 14.05 -7.98 -4.42
CA TYR A 56 13.92 -7.91 -2.96
C TYR A 56 14.54 -9.12 -2.26
N GLN A 57 14.26 -10.34 -2.74
CA GLN A 57 14.83 -11.57 -2.20
C GLN A 57 16.36 -11.62 -2.36
N SER A 58 16.90 -10.96 -3.37
CA SER A 58 18.34 -10.82 -3.62
C SER A 58 19.01 -9.75 -2.76
N GLY A 59 18.25 -9.05 -1.91
CA GLY A 59 18.77 -8.10 -0.92
C GLY A 59 18.59 -6.62 -1.29
N GLU A 60 17.91 -6.30 -2.38
CA GLU A 60 17.55 -4.91 -2.70
C GLU A 60 16.47 -4.40 -1.74
N THR A 61 16.54 -3.14 -1.32
CA THR A 61 15.61 -2.60 -0.33
C THR A 61 14.28 -2.19 -0.97
N LEU A 62 13.20 -2.13 -0.18
CA LEU A 62 11.92 -1.61 -0.67
C LEU A 62 12.02 -0.14 -1.11
N ASP A 63 12.88 0.66 -0.48
CA ASP A 63 13.11 2.04 -0.89
C ASP A 63 13.77 2.14 -2.29
N ASP A 64 14.67 1.22 -2.62
CA ASP A 64 15.28 1.14 -3.94
C ASP A 64 14.25 0.73 -5.01
N LEU A 65 13.36 -0.21 -4.68
CA LEU A 65 12.31 -0.73 -5.56
C LEU A 65 11.11 0.23 -5.71
N LEU A 66 10.93 1.17 -4.78
CA LEU A 66 9.75 2.03 -4.70
C LEU A 66 9.43 2.76 -6.01
N PRO A 67 10.37 3.37 -6.74
CA PRO A 67 10.03 4.08 -7.98
C PRO A 67 9.38 3.18 -9.02
N GLU A 68 9.94 1.99 -9.25
CA GLU A 68 9.42 1.03 -10.22
C GLU A 68 8.10 0.41 -9.74
N ALA A 69 8.01 0.04 -8.46
CA ALA A 69 6.78 -0.49 -7.89
C ALA A 69 5.61 0.51 -7.97
N PHE A 70 5.87 1.78 -7.66
CA PHE A 70 4.83 2.81 -7.77
C PHE A 70 4.44 3.10 -9.22
N ALA A 71 5.38 3.08 -10.16
CA ALA A 71 5.08 3.23 -11.58
C ALA A 71 4.23 2.04 -12.08
N ASN A 72 4.56 0.81 -11.70
CA ASN A 72 3.79 -0.40 -12.04
C ASN A 72 2.36 -0.35 -11.47
N CYS A 73 2.24 0.01 -10.20
CA CYS A 73 0.93 0.16 -9.53
C CYS A 73 0.09 1.28 -10.15
N ARG A 74 0.70 2.40 -10.54
CA ARG A 74 0.02 3.53 -11.21
C ARG A 74 -0.56 3.11 -12.56
N GLU A 75 0.21 2.39 -13.37
CA GLU A 75 -0.25 1.90 -14.65
C GLU A 75 -1.35 0.84 -14.49
N ALA A 76 -1.20 -0.09 -13.54
CA ALA A 76 -2.24 -1.05 -13.21
C ALA A 76 -3.55 -0.38 -12.78
N ALA A 77 -3.49 0.64 -11.92
CA ALA A 77 -4.67 1.41 -11.49
C ALA A 77 -5.32 2.18 -12.64
N LYS A 78 -4.52 2.74 -13.54
CA LYS A 78 -4.99 3.41 -14.75
C LYS A 78 -5.75 2.44 -15.66
N ARG A 79 -5.23 1.24 -15.90
CA ARG A 79 -5.87 0.22 -16.74
C ARG A 79 -7.11 -0.38 -16.09
N ALA A 80 -6.99 -0.83 -14.84
CA ALA A 80 -8.05 -1.55 -14.15
C ALA A 80 -9.24 -0.68 -13.75
N LEU A 81 -8.99 0.59 -13.40
CA LEU A 81 -10.00 1.48 -12.82
C LEU A 81 -10.20 2.80 -13.60
N GLY A 82 -9.39 3.08 -14.60
CA GLY A 82 -9.36 4.39 -15.26
C GLY A 82 -8.77 5.51 -14.37
N LEU A 83 -8.07 5.15 -13.28
CA LEU A 83 -7.58 6.08 -12.26
C LEU A 83 -6.07 6.21 -12.31
N ARG A 84 -5.57 7.20 -13.06
CA ARG A 84 -4.16 7.58 -12.99
C ARG A 84 -3.91 8.43 -11.74
N ALA A 85 -3.13 7.93 -10.80
CA ALA A 85 -2.80 8.67 -9.59
C ALA A 85 -2.04 9.97 -9.87
N PHE A 86 -2.41 11.04 -9.17
CA PHE A 86 -1.72 12.32 -9.21
C PHE A 86 -0.44 12.29 -8.37
N ASP A 87 0.49 13.21 -8.65
CA ASP A 87 1.77 13.31 -7.93
C ASP A 87 1.57 13.46 -6.41
N VAL A 88 0.58 14.23 -5.99
CA VAL A 88 0.25 14.39 -4.56
C VAL A 88 -0.24 13.09 -3.92
N GLN A 89 -0.89 12.20 -4.68
CA GLN A 89 -1.30 10.88 -4.21
C GLN A 89 -0.10 9.93 -4.08
N LEU A 90 0.85 9.98 -5.03
CA LEU A 90 2.13 9.27 -4.91
C LEU A 90 2.90 9.72 -3.67
N MET A 91 2.96 11.05 -3.41
CA MET A 91 3.57 11.60 -2.20
C MET A 91 2.91 11.03 -0.94
N GLY A 92 1.58 10.96 -0.91
CA GLY A 92 0.83 10.36 0.19
C GLY A 92 1.22 8.90 0.44
N GLY A 93 1.32 8.11 -0.62
CA GLY A 93 1.75 6.71 -0.56
C GLY A 93 3.20 6.55 -0.08
N ILE A 94 4.12 7.42 -0.53
CA ILE A 94 5.51 7.44 -0.08
C ILE A 94 5.58 7.72 1.43
N PHE A 95 4.85 8.72 1.92
CA PHE A 95 4.82 9.03 3.36
C PHE A 95 4.25 7.90 4.20
N LEU A 96 3.22 7.20 3.71
CA LEU A 96 2.68 6.02 4.39
C LEU A 96 3.72 4.90 4.45
N HIS A 97 4.43 4.63 3.36
CA HIS A 97 5.51 3.63 3.35
C HIS A 97 6.62 3.98 4.34
N GLN A 98 6.95 5.26 4.49
CA GLN A 98 7.94 5.76 5.45
C GLN A 98 7.43 5.80 6.91
N GLY A 99 6.26 5.24 7.22
CA GLY A 99 5.68 5.22 8.56
C GLY A 99 5.17 6.58 9.05
N ASN A 100 4.92 7.53 8.14
CA ASN A 100 4.34 8.82 8.49
C ASN A 100 2.81 8.79 8.37
N ILE A 101 2.15 9.75 9.01
CA ILE A 101 0.73 10.04 8.81
C ILE A 101 0.59 10.94 7.58
N SER A 102 -0.20 10.51 6.61
CA SER A 102 -0.56 11.31 5.43
C SER A 102 -1.99 11.81 5.59
N GLU A 103 -2.13 13.10 5.94
CA GLU A 103 -3.44 13.74 6.05
C GLU A 103 -3.95 14.11 4.66
N MET A 104 -5.16 13.63 4.33
CA MET A 104 -5.83 13.90 3.07
C MET A 104 -7.30 14.20 3.33
N LYS A 105 -7.86 15.19 2.62
CA LYS A 105 -9.28 15.57 2.72
C LYS A 105 -10.17 14.47 2.15
N THR A 106 -11.44 14.52 2.52
CA THR A 106 -12.47 13.65 1.93
C THR A 106 -12.54 13.88 0.42
N GLY A 107 -12.60 12.80 -0.35
CA GLY A 107 -12.64 12.87 -1.83
C GLY A 107 -11.27 12.90 -2.52
N GLU A 108 -10.15 13.03 -1.81
CA GLU A 108 -8.80 13.07 -2.41
C GLU A 108 -8.22 11.69 -2.79
N GLY A 109 -9.02 10.63 -2.68
CA GLY A 109 -8.63 9.30 -3.17
C GLY A 109 -7.75 8.50 -2.20
N LYS A 110 -7.97 8.61 -0.88
CA LYS A 110 -7.21 7.87 0.14
C LYS A 110 -7.14 6.36 -0.11
N THR A 111 -8.21 5.76 -0.61
CA THR A 111 -8.25 4.31 -0.92
C THR A 111 -7.23 3.96 -2.01
N LEU A 112 -7.15 4.75 -3.08
CA LEU A 112 -6.13 4.57 -4.12
C LEU A 112 -4.72 4.82 -3.58
N VAL A 113 -4.54 5.85 -2.75
CA VAL A 113 -3.22 6.17 -2.15
C VAL A 113 -2.68 5.01 -1.31
N ALA A 114 -3.54 4.36 -0.52
CA ALA A 114 -3.14 3.20 0.29
C ALA A 114 -2.69 1.99 -0.55
N THR A 115 -3.13 1.88 -1.80
CA THR A 115 -2.79 0.79 -2.70
C THR A 115 -1.29 0.75 -3.04
N PHE A 116 -0.65 1.91 -3.19
CA PHE A 116 0.77 2.02 -3.53
C PHE A 116 1.69 1.41 -2.46
N PRO A 117 1.66 1.85 -1.20
CA PRO A 117 2.48 1.25 -0.16
C PRO A 117 2.06 -0.19 0.16
N ALA A 118 0.76 -0.54 0.03
CA ALA A 118 0.32 -1.91 0.21
C ALA A 118 0.97 -2.85 -0.83
N TYR A 119 0.96 -2.48 -2.11
CA TYR A 119 1.62 -3.24 -3.16
C TYR A 119 3.13 -3.35 -2.93
N LEU A 120 3.82 -2.23 -2.67
CA LEU A 120 5.26 -2.22 -2.43
C LEU A 120 5.66 -3.16 -1.27
N ASN A 121 4.96 -3.08 -0.14
CA ASN A 121 5.29 -3.90 1.03
C ASN A 121 4.88 -5.37 0.82
N ALA A 122 3.86 -5.67 0.01
CA ALA A 122 3.48 -7.03 -0.35
C ALA A 122 4.55 -7.77 -1.18
N LEU A 123 5.48 -7.06 -1.83
CA LEU A 123 6.62 -7.67 -2.52
C LEU A 123 7.50 -8.52 -1.60
N THR A 124 7.46 -8.26 -0.29
CA THR A 124 8.20 -9.04 0.72
C THR A 124 7.69 -10.47 0.88
N GLY A 125 6.46 -10.78 0.43
CA GLY A 125 5.80 -12.07 0.63
C GLY A 125 5.34 -12.34 2.06
N LYS A 126 5.37 -11.33 2.95
CA LYS A 126 4.96 -11.47 4.36
C LYS A 126 3.50 -11.14 4.62
N GLY A 127 2.78 -10.67 3.60
CA GLY A 127 1.43 -10.16 3.72
C GLY A 127 1.38 -8.70 4.22
N VAL A 128 0.34 -7.99 3.82
CA VAL A 128 0.09 -6.59 4.23
C VAL A 128 -1.35 -6.45 4.70
N HIS A 129 -1.56 -5.81 5.84
CA HIS A 129 -2.88 -5.51 6.34
C HIS A 129 -3.26 -4.05 6.04
N VAL A 130 -4.40 -3.86 5.37
CA VAL A 130 -5.02 -2.54 5.17
C VAL A 130 -6.17 -2.41 6.15
N VAL A 131 -5.97 -1.56 7.16
CA VAL A 131 -6.93 -1.40 8.25
C VAL A 131 -7.95 -0.31 7.93
N THR A 132 -9.23 -0.65 8.01
CA THR A 132 -10.35 0.27 7.77
C THR A 132 -11.14 0.52 9.05
N VAL A 133 -11.94 1.61 9.04
CA VAL A 133 -12.72 2.00 10.23
C VAL A 133 -13.93 1.10 10.49
N ASN A 134 -14.43 0.40 9.48
CA ASN A 134 -15.56 -0.54 9.59
C ASN A 134 -15.53 -1.61 8.50
N ASP A 135 -16.34 -2.67 8.69
CA ASP A 135 -16.38 -3.85 7.82
C ASP A 135 -16.92 -3.52 6.42
N TYR A 136 -17.85 -2.58 6.32
CA TYR A 136 -18.36 -2.13 5.04
C TYR A 136 -17.24 -1.57 4.17
N LEU A 137 -16.39 -0.72 4.73
CA LEU A 137 -15.23 -0.16 4.02
C LEU A 137 -14.18 -1.23 3.73
N ALA A 138 -13.93 -2.16 4.65
CA ALA A 138 -13.01 -3.26 4.41
C ALA A 138 -13.43 -4.06 3.16
N LYS A 139 -14.71 -4.43 3.08
CA LYS A 139 -15.26 -5.17 1.96
C LYS A 139 -15.28 -4.35 0.67
N ARG A 140 -15.83 -3.14 0.70
CA ARG A 140 -15.91 -2.25 -0.48
C ARG A 140 -14.54 -1.96 -1.07
N ASP A 141 -13.57 -1.57 -0.22
CA ASP A 141 -12.25 -1.16 -0.67
C ASP A 141 -11.42 -2.37 -1.15
N SER A 142 -11.57 -3.54 -0.50
CA SER A 142 -10.95 -4.76 -0.99
C SER A 142 -11.50 -5.19 -2.35
N GLU A 143 -12.81 -5.20 -2.55
CA GLU A 143 -13.45 -5.52 -3.83
C GLU A 143 -13.03 -4.57 -4.95
N TRP A 144 -12.93 -3.28 -4.65
CA TRP A 144 -12.55 -2.28 -5.63
C TRP A 144 -11.07 -2.34 -5.99
N MET A 145 -10.17 -2.36 -4.98
CA MET A 145 -8.72 -2.37 -5.19
C MET A 145 -8.18 -3.74 -5.61
N SER A 146 -8.92 -4.83 -5.39
CA SER A 146 -8.53 -6.14 -5.90
C SER A 146 -8.33 -6.16 -7.42
N ASN A 147 -9.04 -5.31 -8.17
CA ASN A 147 -8.83 -5.17 -9.61
C ASN A 147 -7.41 -4.68 -9.94
N VAL A 148 -6.88 -3.74 -9.16
CA VAL A 148 -5.51 -3.24 -9.31
C VAL A 148 -4.50 -4.31 -8.90
N PHE A 149 -4.72 -4.93 -7.73
CA PHE A 149 -3.81 -5.96 -7.23
C PHE A 149 -3.77 -7.18 -8.13
N SER A 150 -4.91 -7.62 -8.67
CA SER A 150 -4.97 -8.73 -9.63
C SER A 150 -4.24 -8.42 -10.93
N ALA A 151 -4.33 -7.18 -11.43
CA ALA A 151 -3.58 -6.73 -12.59
C ALA A 151 -2.05 -6.74 -12.37
N LEU A 152 -1.62 -6.72 -11.11
CA LEU A 152 -0.22 -6.84 -10.68
C LEU A 152 0.17 -8.27 -10.29
N GLY A 153 -0.73 -9.26 -10.43
CA GLY A 153 -0.49 -10.65 -10.00
C GLY A 153 -0.46 -10.86 -8.49
N MET A 154 -1.11 -9.98 -7.72
CA MET A 154 -1.24 -10.06 -6.26
C MET A 154 -2.63 -10.54 -5.86
N THR A 155 -2.72 -11.26 -4.76
CA THR A 155 -3.97 -11.75 -4.15
C THR A 155 -4.48 -10.79 -3.08
N THR A 156 -5.83 -10.71 -2.96
CA THR A 156 -6.49 -9.84 -1.98
C THR A 156 -7.49 -10.64 -1.17
N GLY A 157 -7.44 -10.49 0.16
CA GLY A 157 -8.38 -11.06 1.10
C GLY A 157 -9.12 -9.98 1.90
N VAL A 158 -10.23 -10.37 2.52
CA VAL A 158 -10.99 -9.52 3.44
C VAL A 158 -11.39 -10.32 4.66
N ILE A 159 -11.24 -9.71 5.85
CA ILE A 159 -11.68 -10.26 7.13
C ILE A 159 -12.91 -9.48 7.59
N TYR A 160 -13.94 -10.21 7.98
CA TYR A 160 -15.21 -9.67 8.47
C TYR A 160 -15.74 -10.47 9.67
N PRO A 161 -16.67 -9.89 10.47
CA PRO A 161 -17.24 -10.56 11.63
C PRO A 161 -17.92 -11.89 11.28
N GLN A 162 -17.76 -12.90 12.15
CA GLN A 162 -18.39 -14.24 12.01
C GLN A 162 -17.98 -15.00 10.75
N GLN A 163 -16.89 -14.62 10.08
CA GLN A 163 -16.34 -15.34 8.96
C GLN A 163 -15.88 -16.74 9.39
N PRO A 164 -16.16 -17.79 8.59
CA PRO A 164 -15.66 -19.14 8.86
C PRO A 164 -14.14 -19.18 8.95
N GLU A 165 -13.60 -20.01 9.87
CA GLU A 165 -12.16 -20.10 10.12
C GLU A 165 -11.34 -20.45 8.86
N SER A 166 -11.88 -21.33 8.02
CA SER A 166 -11.24 -21.71 6.74
C SER A 166 -11.12 -20.53 5.75
N GLU A 167 -12.13 -19.66 5.73
CA GLU A 167 -12.11 -18.47 4.88
C GLU A 167 -11.16 -17.40 5.46
N LYS A 168 -11.11 -17.26 6.80
CA LYS A 168 -10.13 -16.39 7.46
C LYS A 168 -8.69 -16.81 7.16
N ALA A 169 -8.40 -18.10 7.27
CA ALA A 169 -7.07 -18.63 6.95
C ALA A 169 -6.66 -18.32 5.50
N ALA A 170 -7.60 -18.45 4.54
CA ALA A 170 -7.36 -18.11 3.14
C ALA A 170 -7.15 -16.60 2.95
N ALA A 171 -7.95 -15.76 3.63
CA ALA A 171 -7.82 -14.31 3.55
C ALA A 171 -6.49 -13.81 4.14
N TYR A 172 -6.06 -14.33 5.29
CA TYR A 172 -4.74 -14.02 5.86
C TYR A 172 -3.57 -14.57 5.03
N GLY A 173 -3.80 -15.59 4.22
CA GLY A 173 -2.82 -16.13 3.26
C GLY A 173 -2.65 -15.27 2.00
N SER A 174 -3.45 -14.22 1.79
CA SER A 174 -3.35 -13.31 0.65
C SER A 174 -2.17 -12.35 0.79
N ASP A 175 -1.70 -11.80 -0.34
CA ASP A 175 -0.65 -10.77 -0.34
C ASP A 175 -1.11 -9.50 0.38
N ILE A 176 -2.38 -9.11 0.22
CA ILE A 176 -2.99 -7.94 0.86
C ILE A 176 -4.31 -8.35 1.51
N THR A 177 -4.48 -8.06 2.81
CA THR A 177 -5.69 -8.37 3.58
C THR A 177 -6.32 -7.11 4.13
N TYR A 178 -7.59 -6.87 3.78
CA TYR A 178 -8.40 -5.78 4.33
C TYR A 178 -9.15 -6.25 5.57
N ALA A 179 -9.13 -5.46 6.64
CA ALA A 179 -9.84 -5.77 7.87
C ALA A 179 -10.10 -4.51 8.69
N THR A 180 -10.93 -4.63 9.73
CA THR A 180 -10.99 -3.64 10.81
C THR A 180 -9.93 -3.94 11.87
N ASN A 181 -9.53 -2.92 12.64
CA ASN A 181 -8.64 -3.10 13.78
C ASN A 181 -9.18 -4.09 14.81
N ASN A 182 -10.51 -4.11 15.01
CA ASN A 182 -11.17 -5.01 15.96
C ASN A 182 -11.00 -6.48 15.52
N GLU A 183 -11.28 -6.80 14.25
CA GLU A 183 -11.14 -8.18 13.76
C GLU A 183 -9.69 -8.65 13.85
N LEU A 184 -8.72 -7.82 13.42
CA LEU A 184 -7.29 -8.14 13.53
C LEU A 184 -6.88 -8.38 15.00
N GLY A 185 -7.34 -7.54 15.92
CA GLY A 185 -7.03 -7.67 17.35
C GLY A 185 -7.66 -8.92 17.98
N PHE A 186 -8.91 -9.21 17.66
CA PHE A 186 -9.58 -10.42 18.14
C PHE A 186 -8.98 -11.69 17.55
N ASP A 187 -8.61 -11.68 16.26
CA ASP A 187 -7.96 -12.84 15.63
C ASP A 187 -6.55 -13.06 16.20
N TYR A 188 -5.81 -11.98 16.52
CA TYR A 188 -4.53 -12.09 17.23
C TYR A 188 -4.71 -12.78 18.61
N LEU A 189 -5.74 -12.39 19.37
CA LEU A 189 -6.03 -13.02 20.66
C LEU A 189 -6.44 -14.50 20.49
N ARG A 190 -7.25 -14.81 19.49
CA ARG A 190 -7.63 -16.21 19.18
C ARG A 190 -6.42 -17.04 18.77
N ASP A 191 -5.54 -16.50 17.97
CA ASP A 191 -4.30 -17.18 17.54
C ASP A 191 -3.39 -17.50 18.73
N ASN A 192 -3.31 -16.61 19.74
CA ASN A 192 -2.55 -16.87 20.96
C ASN A 192 -3.19 -17.94 21.89
N MET A 193 -4.43 -18.32 21.67
CA MET A 193 -5.09 -19.40 22.40
C MET A 193 -5.03 -20.76 21.69
N LYS A 194 -4.48 -20.83 20.47
CA LYS A 194 -4.36 -22.05 19.68
C LYS A 194 -3.21 -22.94 20.23
N ALA A 195 -3.48 -24.24 20.27
CA ALA A 195 -2.52 -25.22 20.81
C ALA A 195 -1.38 -25.55 19.82
N GLU A 196 -1.61 -25.35 18.51
CA GLU A 196 -0.67 -25.71 17.46
C GLU A 196 -0.34 -24.51 16.56
N ILE A 197 0.93 -24.32 16.25
CA ILE A 197 1.43 -23.23 15.40
C ILE A 197 0.78 -23.29 14.00
N GLY A 198 0.48 -24.48 13.48
CA GLY A 198 -0.17 -24.66 12.18
C GLY A 198 -1.59 -24.10 12.07
N GLN A 199 -2.25 -23.84 13.22
CA GLN A 199 -3.59 -23.30 13.29
C GLN A 199 -3.62 -21.74 13.34
N ILE A 200 -2.45 -21.09 13.48
CA ILE A 200 -2.33 -19.64 13.58
C ILE A 200 -2.57 -19.02 12.19
N ASN A 201 -3.48 -18.05 12.14
CA ASN A 201 -3.82 -17.35 10.91
C ASN A 201 -2.83 -16.22 10.60
N GLN A 202 -2.47 -15.42 11.62
CA GLN A 202 -1.55 -14.29 11.49
C GLN A 202 -0.11 -14.75 11.73
N LYS A 203 0.56 -15.23 10.68
CA LYS A 203 1.89 -15.87 10.79
C LYS A 203 3.04 -14.88 10.96
N TYR A 204 2.90 -13.64 10.46
CA TYR A 204 3.94 -12.63 10.48
C TYR A 204 3.37 -11.28 10.89
N HIS A 205 4.09 -10.58 11.75
CA HIS A 205 3.84 -9.18 12.09
C HIS A 205 5.04 -8.38 11.56
N HIS A 206 4.76 -7.57 10.54
CA HIS A 206 5.80 -6.80 9.85
C HIS A 206 5.71 -5.32 10.27
#